data_5c636fefa0bc72bb74d1db276996be64
#
_entry.id   5c636fefa0bc72bb74d1db276996be64
#
_cell.length_a   1.000
_cell.length_b   1.000
_cell.length_c   1.000
_cell.angle_alpha   90.00
_cell.angle_beta   90.00
_cell.angle_gamma   90.00
#
_symmetry.space_group_name_H-M   'P 1'
#
loop_
_entity.id
_entity.type
_entity.pdbx_description
1 polymer ?
#
loop_
_entity_poly.entity_id
_entity_poly.type
_entity_poly.pdbx_seq_one_letter_code
_entity_poly.pdbx_strand_id
1 'polypeptide(L)'
;LKETETKIAEKFDSIQAVLPNDILFIHTEELLQKYPDLTPKEREFEITKEFGAVFLIGIGGRLSNGETHDGRAPDYDDWSSKNEDGYFGLNGDILLWHPILQESFEISSMGIRVDRLALIDQLNKTGQNTRKELQFHKLLLTDILPESIGGGIGQSRVCMFMLRNKHIGEVQVGIWSDSVKEKSKEEGIILL
;
A
#
# COMPACT_ATOMS: atom_id res chain seq x y z
N LEU A 1 8.43 -8.66 10.21
CA LEU A 1 9.40 -8.12 9.24
C LEU A 1 10.71 -7.76 9.92
N LYS A 2 10.70 -6.91 10.97
CA LYS A 2 11.92 -6.48 11.65
C LYS A 2 12.77 -7.66 12.19
N GLU A 3 12.17 -8.59 12.91
CA GLU A 3 12.89 -9.76 13.41
C GLU A 3 13.50 -10.61 12.27
N THR A 4 12.78 -10.74 11.16
CA THR A 4 13.27 -11.44 9.96
C THR A 4 14.47 -10.71 9.36
N GLU A 5 14.35 -9.38 9.21
CA GLU A 5 15.45 -8.55 8.71
C GLU A 5 16.70 -8.66 9.59
N THR A 6 16.55 -8.60 10.91
CA THR A 6 17.65 -8.76 11.86
C THR A 6 18.35 -10.12 11.68
N LYS A 7 17.59 -11.21 11.57
CA LYS A 7 18.15 -12.55 11.35
C LYS A 7 18.87 -12.69 9.99
N ILE A 8 18.38 -12.00 8.97
CA ILE A 8 19.05 -11.97 7.65
C ILE A 8 20.37 -11.20 7.76
N ALA A 9 20.36 -10.04 8.41
CA ALA A 9 21.55 -9.22 8.62
C ALA A 9 22.62 -9.92 9.47
N GLU A 10 22.23 -10.72 10.46
CA GLU A 10 23.14 -11.55 11.24
C GLU A 10 23.82 -12.66 10.40
N LYS A 11 23.17 -13.10 9.33
CA LYS A 11 23.66 -14.18 8.46
C LYS A 11 24.45 -13.69 7.25
N PHE A 12 24.18 -12.49 6.77
CA PHE A 12 24.76 -11.93 5.55
C PHE A 12 25.34 -10.54 5.80
N ASP A 13 26.67 -10.45 5.87
CA ASP A 13 27.39 -9.20 6.15
C ASP A 13 27.08 -8.05 5.17
N SER A 14 26.65 -8.38 3.96
CA SER A 14 26.25 -7.40 2.94
C SER A 14 24.90 -6.73 3.20
N ILE A 15 24.11 -7.25 4.15
CA ILE A 15 22.76 -6.76 4.45
C ILE A 15 22.76 -6.09 5.83
N GLN A 16 22.39 -4.81 5.87
CA GLN A 16 22.21 -4.07 7.11
C GLN A 16 20.72 -4.01 7.48
N ALA A 17 20.39 -4.20 8.76
CA ALA A 17 19.05 -4.00 9.26
C ALA A 17 18.74 -2.49 9.33
N VAL A 18 17.68 -2.06 8.67
CA VAL A 18 17.29 -0.65 8.56
C VAL A 18 15.88 -0.37 9.08
N LEU A 19 15.05 -1.40 9.27
CA LEU A 19 13.70 -1.20 9.79
C LEU A 19 13.73 -0.65 11.22
N PRO A 20 12.93 0.37 11.53
CA PRO A 20 12.79 0.91 12.89
C PRO A 20 12.12 -0.12 13.82
N ASN A 21 12.14 0.15 15.12
CA ASN A 21 11.44 -0.68 16.11
C ASN A 21 9.92 -0.52 16.00
N ASP A 22 9.48 0.71 15.74
CA ASP A 22 8.07 1.07 15.69
C ASP A 22 7.71 1.56 14.28
N ILE A 23 6.46 1.35 13.91
CA ILE A 23 5.87 1.87 12.68
C ILE A 23 5.06 3.13 13.01
N LEU A 24 5.23 4.19 12.23
CA LEU A 24 4.39 5.37 12.33
C LEU A 24 3.02 5.08 11.73
N PHE A 25 1.95 5.32 12.50
CA PHE A 25 0.58 5.37 12.00
C PHE A 25 0.24 6.82 11.69
N ILE A 26 -0.19 7.10 10.46
CA ILE A 26 -0.58 8.45 10.03
C ILE A 26 -1.74 8.37 9.04
N HIS A 27 -2.71 9.25 9.19
CA HIS A 27 -3.81 9.36 8.22
C HIS A 27 -3.40 10.21 7.01
N THR A 28 -3.95 9.91 5.83
CA THR A 28 -3.69 10.68 4.59
C THR A 28 -4.04 12.16 4.73
N GLU A 29 -5.04 12.50 5.55
CA GLU A 29 -5.39 13.90 5.87
C GLU A 29 -4.31 14.59 6.70
N GLU A 30 -3.77 13.92 7.72
CA GLU A 30 -2.66 14.46 8.53
C GLU A 30 -1.40 14.63 7.69
N LEU A 31 -1.16 13.67 6.79
CA LEU A 31 -0.05 13.74 5.85
C LEU A 31 -0.21 14.90 4.85
N LEU A 32 -1.43 15.19 4.39
CA LEU A 32 -1.73 16.39 3.61
C LEU A 32 -1.45 17.66 4.40
N GLN A 33 -1.87 17.73 5.66
CA GLN A 33 -1.64 18.90 6.52
C GLN A 33 -0.15 19.12 6.79
N LYS A 34 0.63 18.03 6.95
CA LYS A 34 2.08 18.10 7.18
C LYS A 34 2.83 18.61 5.93
N TYR A 35 2.39 18.21 4.73
CA TYR A 35 3.04 18.54 3.46
C TYR A 35 2.01 19.02 2.41
N PRO A 36 1.41 20.23 2.61
CA PRO A 36 0.27 20.66 1.79
C PRO A 36 0.62 20.88 0.31
N ASP A 37 1.85 21.25 0.02
CA ASP A 37 2.31 21.60 -1.33
C ASP A 37 2.86 20.43 -2.14
N LEU A 38 3.01 19.25 -1.50
CA LEU A 38 3.56 18.05 -2.14
C LEU A 38 2.45 17.18 -2.74
N THR A 39 2.79 16.49 -3.82
CA THR A 39 1.94 15.43 -4.37
C THR A 39 1.83 14.24 -3.41
N PRO A 40 0.82 13.37 -3.53
CA PRO A 40 0.70 12.19 -2.69
C PRO A 40 1.97 11.33 -2.63
N LYS A 41 2.62 11.10 -3.77
CA LYS A 41 3.86 10.28 -3.81
C LYS A 41 5.06 10.99 -3.19
N GLU A 42 5.17 12.30 -3.33
CA GLU A 42 6.19 13.08 -2.62
C GLU A 42 5.95 13.09 -1.11
N ARG A 43 4.69 13.12 -0.66
CA ARG A 43 4.34 12.96 0.76
C ARG A 43 4.76 11.60 1.31
N GLU A 44 4.46 10.52 0.58
CA GLU A 44 4.91 9.16 0.93
C GLU A 44 6.44 9.08 1.00
N PHE A 45 7.12 9.67 0.04
CA PHE A 45 8.58 9.74 0.01
C PHE A 45 9.15 10.43 1.25
N GLU A 46 8.67 11.63 1.58
CA GLU A 46 9.20 12.40 2.72
C GLU A 46 8.91 11.70 4.05
N ILE A 47 7.70 11.20 4.25
CA ILE A 47 7.33 10.57 5.53
C ILE A 47 8.04 9.22 5.73
N THR A 48 8.20 8.42 4.68
CA THR A 48 8.93 7.14 4.80
C THR A 48 10.43 7.35 4.95
N LYS A 49 11.00 8.36 4.33
CA LYS A 49 12.39 8.76 4.52
C LYS A 49 12.68 9.22 5.95
N GLU A 50 11.74 9.96 6.55
CA GLU A 50 11.86 10.46 7.93
C GLU A 50 11.73 9.32 8.96
N PHE A 51 10.76 8.42 8.80
CA PHE A 51 10.41 7.42 9.82
C PHE A 51 10.84 5.99 9.50
N GLY A 52 11.22 5.69 8.27
CA GLY A 52 11.67 4.36 7.84
C GLY A 52 10.54 3.34 7.61
N ALA A 53 9.46 3.38 8.39
CA ALA A 53 8.29 2.53 8.25
C ALA A 53 7.02 3.29 8.64
N VAL A 54 6.00 3.26 7.78
CA VAL A 54 4.75 4.00 7.94
C VAL A 54 3.56 3.10 7.62
N PHE A 55 2.52 3.15 8.44
CA PHE A 55 1.19 2.66 8.12
C PHE A 55 0.33 3.86 7.73
N LEU A 56 0.09 4.03 6.44
CA LEU A 56 -0.67 5.12 5.88
C LEU A 56 -2.15 4.75 5.82
N ILE A 57 -3.00 5.48 6.56
CA ILE A 57 -4.42 5.17 6.76
C ILE A 57 -5.30 6.06 5.89
N GLY A 58 -6.46 5.54 5.46
CA GLY A 58 -7.53 6.33 4.84
C GLY A 58 -7.29 6.66 3.37
N ILE A 59 -6.91 5.66 2.58
CA ILE A 59 -6.65 5.81 1.14
C ILE A 59 -7.95 5.59 0.36
N GLY A 60 -8.23 6.43 -0.65
CA GLY A 60 -9.38 6.35 -1.55
C GLY A 60 -10.48 7.38 -1.29
N GLY A 61 -10.60 7.87 -0.06
CA GLY A 61 -11.51 8.95 0.30
C GLY A 61 -11.03 10.33 -0.19
N ARG A 62 -11.94 11.30 -0.28
CA ARG A 62 -11.58 12.69 -0.58
C ARG A 62 -11.02 13.37 0.65
N LEU A 63 -9.89 14.02 0.48
CA LEU A 63 -9.23 14.85 1.47
C LEU A 63 -9.85 16.26 1.50
N SER A 64 -9.47 17.07 2.49
CA SER A 64 -9.96 18.43 2.70
C SER A 64 -9.68 19.38 1.51
N ASN A 65 -8.65 19.11 0.72
CA ASN A 65 -8.35 19.84 -0.52
C ASN A 65 -9.19 19.37 -1.74
N GLY A 66 -10.07 18.38 -1.57
CA GLY A 66 -10.94 17.83 -2.61
C GLY A 66 -10.31 16.75 -3.50
N GLU A 67 -9.04 16.47 -3.34
CA GLU A 67 -8.33 15.40 -4.05
C GLU A 67 -8.38 14.08 -3.26
N THR A 68 -7.94 12.98 -3.88
CA THR A 68 -7.69 11.71 -3.19
C THR A 68 -6.17 11.52 -3.05
N HIS A 69 -5.75 10.83 -1.99
CA HIS A 69 -4.33 10.47 -1.85
C HIS A 69 -3.92 9.47 -2.94
N ASP A 70 -4.71 8.42 -3.11
CA ASP A 70 -4.58 7.44 -4.19
C ASP A 70 -5.95 6.82 -4.50
N GLY A 71 -6.07 6.14 -5.65
CA GLY A 71 -7.31 5.48 -6.06
C GLY A 71 -7.55 4.18 -5.30
N ARG A 72 -8.84 3.90 -4.98
CA ARG A 72 -9.29 2.60 -4.47
C ARG A 72 -10.56 2.17 -5.19
N ALA A 73 -10.70 0.85 -5.42
CA ALA A 73 -11.94 0.29 -5.95
C ALA A 73 -13.11 0.57 -4.98
N PRO A 74 -14.31 0.89 -5.50
CA PRO A 74 -15.44 1.23 -4.65
C PRO A 74 -16.11 0.02 -3.98
N ASP A 75 -15.68 -1.19 -4.31
CA ASP A 75 -16.31 -2.45 -3.92
C ASP A 75 -15.33 -3.43 -3.25
N TYR A 76 -14.30 -2.89 -2.62
CA TYR A 76 -13.28 -3.70 -1.94
C TYR A 76 -13.06 -3.21 -0.50
N ASP A 77 -12.17 -2.24 -0.26
CA ASP A 77 -11.97 -1.67 1.06
C ASP A 77 -12.93 -0.51 1.35
N ASP A 78 -13.32 -0.37 2.62
CA ASP A 78 -14.10 0.77 3.07
C ASP A 78 -13.21 2.01 3.23
N TRP A 79 -13.38 2.96 2.31
CA TRP A 79 -12.77 4.27 2.35
C TRP A 79 -13.75 5.40 2.65
N SER A 80 -15.00 5.09 2.93
CA SER A 80 -16.09 6.04 3.15
C SER A 80 -16.58 6.15 4.59
N SER A 81 -16.33 5.16 5.42
CA SER A 81 -16.66 5.21 6.85
C SER A 81 -15.59 5.96 7.64
N LYS A 82 -15.99 6.56 8.76
CA LYS A 82 -15.07 7.26 9.65
C LYS A 82 -14.42 6.30 10.63
N ASN A 83 -13.13 6.52 10.88
CA ASN A 83 -12.38 5.89 11.95
C ASN A 83 -12.67 6.58 13.31
N GLU A 84 -12.02 6.10 14.37
CA GLU A 84 -12.19 6.64 15.74
C GLU A 84 -11.72 8.10 15.88
N ASP A 85 -10.76 8.53 15.05
CA ASP A 85 -10.24 9.90 15.02
C ASP A 85 -11.13 10.86 14.19
N GLY A 86 -12.19 10.34 13.57
CA GLY A 86 -13.14 11.10 12.77
C GLY A 86 -12.72 11.32 11.31
N TYR A 87 -11.61 10.75 10.87
CA TYR A 87 -11.18 10.74 9.46
C TYR A 87 -11.86 9.62 8.68
N PHE A 88 -11.96 9.81 7.36
CA PHE A 88 -12.56 8.81 6.47
C PHE A 88 -11.55 7.74 6.05
N GLY A 89 -12.01 6.49 6.01
CA GLY A 89 -11.27 5.33 5.52
C GLY A 89 -10.81 4.38 6.62
N LEU A 90 -11.15 3.10 6.43
CA LEU A 90 -10.83 1.98 7.32
C LEU A 90 -9.84 1.02 6.66
N ASN A 91 -8.96 1.57 5.83
CA ASN A 91 -7.92 0.86 5.09
C ASN A 91 -6.56 1.52 5.29
N GLY A 92 -5.51 0.86 4.86
CA GLY A 92 -4.18 1.44 4.87
C GLY A 92 -3.13 0.56 4.23
N ASP A 93 -2.00 1.17 3.93
CA ASP A 93 -0.85 0.54 3.29
C ASP A 93 0.38 0.62 4.19
N ILE A 94 1.20 -0.44 4.20
CA ILE A 94 2.51 -0.41 4.85
C ILE A 94 3.54 0.04 3.82
N LEU A 95 4.14 1.18 4.09
CA LEU A 95 5.20 1.78 3.31
C LEU A 95 6.52 1.69 4.08
N LEU A 96 7.58 1.27 3.40
CA LEU A 96 8.94 1.22 3.96
C LEU A 96 9.86 2.12 3.14
N TRP A 97 10.85 2.73 3.79
CA TRP A 97 11.95 3.37 3.08
C TRP A 97 12.89 2.31 2.50
N HIS A 98 12.94 2.21 1.17
CA HIS A 98 13.81 1.24 0.51
C HIS A 98 15.25 1.79 0.39
N PRO A 99 16.24 1.21 1.10
CA PRO A 99 17.57 1.82 1.22
C PRO A 99 18.37 1.84 -0.09
N ILE A 100 18.06 0.91 -1.01
CA ILE A 100 18.75 0.82 -2.30
C ILE A 100 18.08 1.69 -3.35
N LEU A 101 16.75 1.68 -3.42
CA LEU A 101 16.00 2.51 -4.38
C LEU A 101 15.93 3.97 -3.94
N GLN A 102 16.14 4.25 -2.64
CA GLN A 102 16.00 5.58 -2.04
C GLN A 102 14.62 6.18 -2.29
N GLU A 103 13.58 5.36 -2.09
CA GLU A 103 12.18 5.77 -2.28
C GLU A 103 11.23 5.03 -1.33
N SER A 104 9.99 5.54 -1.24
CA SER A 104 8.89 4.88 -0.54
C SER A 104 8.51 3.59 -1.26
N PHE A 105 8.39 2.50 -0.51
CA PHE A 105 8.14 1.18 -1.04
C PHE A 105 6.97 0.50 -0.34
N GLU A 106 5.83 0.41 -1.02
CA GLU A 106 4.65 -0.28 -0.52
C GLU A 106 4.87 -1.80 -0.52
N ILE A 107 4.66 -2.42 0.62
CA ILE A 107 4.80 -3.88 0.78
C ILE A 107 3.50 -4.60 1.10
N SER A 108 2.51 -3.90 1.61
CA SER A 108 1.24 -4.48 2.04
C SER A 108 0.13 -3.45 1.94
N SER A 109 -1.06 -3.92 1.55
CA SER A 109 -2.30 -3.16 1.60
C SER A 109 -3.36 -3.97 2.34
N MET A 110 -4.15 -3.31 3.20
CA MET A 110 -5.17 -3.98 4.01
C MET A 110 -6.31 -3.04 4.37
N GLY A 111 -7.46 -3.62 4.76
CA GLY A 111 -8.60 -2.82 5.18
C GLY A 111 -9.75 -3.66 5.69
N ILE A 112 -10.67 -3.00 6.39
CA ILE A 112 -12.02 -3.49 6.59
C ILE A 112 -12.69 -3.43 5.23
N ARG A 113 -13.31 -4.54 4.82
CA ARG A 113 -14.02 -4.60 3.54
C ARG A 113 -15.31 -3.82 3.63
N VAL A 114 -15.78 -3.34 2.49
CA VAL A 114 -17.08 -2.67 2.43
C VAL A 114 -18.17 -3.52 3.05
N ASP A 115 -18.94 -2.94 3.93
CA ASP A 115 -20.24 -3.43 4.34
C ASP A 115 -21.30 -3.01 3.31
N ARG A 116 -22.56 -3.31 3.60
CA ARG A 116 -23.69 -2.93 2.75
C ARG A 116 -23.80 -1.41 2.55
N LEU A 117 -23.59 -0.62 3.62
CA LEU A 117 -23.74 0.84 3.57
C LEU A 117 -22.57 1.51 2.84
N ALA A 118 -21.36 1.10 3.17
CA ALA A 118 -20.15 1.57 2.51
C ALA A 118 -20.15 1.22 1.01
N LEU A 119 -20.57 0.00 0.65
CA LEU A 119 -20.70 -0.41 -0.75
C LEU A 119 -21.66 0.51 -1.53
N ILE A 120 -22.85 0.76 -0.98
CA ILE A 120 -23.87 1.63 -1.63
C ILE A 120 -23.30 3.04 -1.80
N ASP A 121 -22.71 3.60 -0.75
CA ASP A 121 -22.16 4.95 -0.75
C ASP A 121 -21.01 5.10 -1.77
N GLN A 122 -20.06 4.17 -1.73
CA GLN A 122 -18.88 4.19 -2.61
C GLN A 122 -19.24 3.99 -4.09
N LEU A 123 -20.18 3.08 -4.39
CA LEU A 123 -20.70 2.91 -5.76
C LEU A 123 -21.43 4.16 -6.26
N ASN A 124 -22.17 4.84 -5.39
CA ASN A 124 -22.84 6.10 -5.73
C ASN A 124 -21.80 7.20 -6.00
N LYS A 125 -20.82 7.39 -5.12
CA LYS A 125 -19.76 8.41 -5.24
C LYS A 125 -18.93 8.24 -6.50
N THR A 126 -18.72 7.00 -6.96
CA THR A 126 -17.94 6.67 -8.16
C THR A 126 -18.77 6.51 -9.43
N GLY A 127 -20.10 6.65 -9.36
CA GLY A 127 -21.00 6.48 -10.52
C GLY A 127 -21.10 5.04 -11.03
N GLN A 128 -20.73 4.03 -10.21
CA GLN A 128 -20.67 2.62 -10.61
C GLN A 128 -21.85 1.78 -10.10
N ASN A 129 -23.02 2.37 -9.99
CA ASN A 129 -24.22 1.74 -9.43
C ASN A 129 -24.66 0.45 -10.14
N THR A 130 -24.34 0.27 -11.41
CA THR A 130 -24.66 -0.95 -12.16
C THR A 130 -23.97 -2.19 -11.59
N ARG A 131 -22.87 -2.02 -10.84
CA ARG A 131 -22.19 -3.13 -10.15
C ARG A 131 -23.03 -3.79 -9.06
N LYS A 132 -24.06 -3.13 -8.54
CA LYS A 132 -25.01 -3.72 -7.58
C LYS A 132 -25.68 -5.00 -8.11
N GLU A 133 -25.73 -5.16 -9.43
CA GLU A 133 -26.29 -6.34 -10.09
C GLU A 133 -25.34 -7.54 -10.14
N LEU A 134 -24.06 -7.37 -9.83
CA LEU A 134 -23.09 -8.46 -9.78
C LEU A 134 -23.37 -9.40 -8.60
N GLN A 135 -23.04 -10.67 -8.76
CA GLN A 135 -23.36 -11.71 -7.77
C GLN A 135 -22.82 -11.39 -6.37
N PHE A 136 -21.55 -11.05 -6.25
CA PHE A 136 -20.93 -10.68 -4.95
C PHE A 136 -21.68 -9.53 -4.29
N HIS A 137 -21.95 -8.45 -5.05
CA HIS A 137 -22.64 -7.26 -4.53
C HIS A 137 -24.06 -7.58 -4.06
N LYS A 138 -24.82 -8.37 -4.82
CA LYS A 138 -26.16 -8.82 -4.39
C LYS A 138 -26.12 -9.59 -3.08
N LEU A 139 -25.17 -10.50 -2.92
CA LEU A 139 -25.03 -11.29 -1.70
C LEU A 139 -24.66 -10.41 -0.50
N LEU A 140 -23.79 -9.42 -0.70
CA LEU A 140 -23.46 -8.46 0.36
C LEU A 140 -24.64 -7.53 0.69
N LEU A 141 -25.33 -7.02 -0.31
CA LEU A 141 -26.49 -6.13 -0.14
C LEU A 141 -27.70 -6.81 0.54
N THR A 142 -27.77 -8.13 0.50
CA THR A 142 -28.84 -8.94 1.13
C THR A 142 -28.41 -9.59 2.44
N ASP A 143 -27.28 -9.15 3.00
CA ASP A 143 -26.73 -9.62 4.29
C ASP A 143 -26.48 -11.15 4.33
N ILE A 144 -26.21 -11.77 3.17
CA ILE A 144 -25.85 -13.20 3.07
C ILE A 144 -24.36 -13.41 3.34
N LEU A 145 -23.52 -12.44 2.94
CA LEU A 145 -22.09 -12.50 3.20
C LEU A 145 -21.76 -11.88 4.56
N PRO A 146 -20.83 -12.47 5.32
CA PRO A 146 -20.36 -11.88 6.56
C PRO A 146 -19.51 -10.63 6.28
N GLU A 147 -19.47 -9.72 7.24
CA GLU A 147 -18.47 -8.65 7.28
C GLU A 147 -17.08 -9.26 7.36
N SER A 148 -16.11 -8.62 6.73
CA SER A 148 -14.76 -9.16 6.65
C SER A 148 -13.69 -8.07 6.70
N ILE A 149 -12.51 -8.47 7.13
CA ILE A 149 -11.28 -7.72 7.05
C ILE A 149 -10.29 -8.54 6.23
N GLY A 150 -9.43 -7.88 5.50
CA GLY A 150 -8.41 -8.59 4.75
C GLY A 150 -7.25 -7.71 4.37
N GLY A 151 -6.17 -8.35 3.98
CA GLY A 151 -4.97 -7.68 3.50
C GLY A 151 -4.14 -8.61 2.64
N GLY A 152 -3.27 -8.00 1.85
CA GLY A 152 -2.30 -8.70 1.04
C GLY A 152 -0.89 -8.21 1.35
N ILE A 153 0.05 -9.14 1.46
CA ILE A 153 1.48 -8.84 1.55
C ILE A 153 2.10 -9.22 0.21
N GLY A 154 2.77 -8.26 -0.42
CA GLY A 154 3.52 -8.50 -1.66
C GLY A 154 4.74 -9.37 -1.39
N GLN A 155 4.64 -10.69 -1.57
CA GLN A 155 5.72 -11.63 -1.27
C GLN A 155 7.03 -11.26 -1.98
N SER A 156 6.98 -11.01 -3.28
CA SER A 156 8.15 -10.60 -4.06
C SER A 156 8.68 -9.23 -3.62
N ARG A 157 7.81 -8.29 -3.28
CA ARG A 157 8.23 -6.99 -2.73
C ARG A 157 8.96 -7.14 -1.39
N VAL A 158 8.45 -7.99 -0.50
CA VAL A 158 9.14 -8.29 0.77
C VAL A 158 10.50 -8.93 0.52
N CYS A 159 10.58 -9.91 -0.39
CA CYS A 159 11.87 -10.53 -0.76
C CYS A 159 12.84 -9.50 -1.33
N MET A 160 12.37 -8.66 -2.26
CA MET A 160 13.17 -7.58 -2.85
C MET A 160 13.71 -6.62 -1.79
N PHE A 161 12.87 -6.20 -0.85
CA PHE A 161 13.28 -5.34 0.26
C PHE A 161 14.30 -6.04 1.17
N MET A 162 14.02 -7.25 1.62
CA MET A 162 14.88 -8.00 2.55
C MET A 162 16.24 -8.34 1.97
N LEU A 163 16.31 -8.63 0.66
CA LEU A 163 17.55 -8.97 -0.03
C LEU A 163 18.29 -7.76 -0.62
N ARG A 164 17.73 -6.56 -0.45
CA ARG A 164 18.33 -5.31 -0.97
C ARG A 164 18.47 -5.31 -2.50
N ASN A 165 17.51 -5.91 -3.19
CA ASN A 165 17.48 -5.98 -4.63
C ASN A 165 17.00 -4.65 -5.25
N LYS A 166 17.44 -4.38 -6.49
CA LYS A 166 17.07 -3.18 -7.26
C LYS A 166 15.84 -3.39 -8.14
N HIS A 167 15.57 -4.63 -8.51
CA HIS A 167 14.51 -4.97 -9.46
C HIS A 167 13.73 -6.19 -9.01
N ILE A 168 12.40 -6.16 -9.19
CA ILE A 168 11.53 -7.27 -8.79
C ILE A 168 11.87 -8.58 -9.53
N GLY A 169 12.44 -8.51 -10.72
CA GLY A 169 12.89 -9.65 -11.50
C GLY A 169 14.05 -10.44 -10.88
N GLU A 170 14.73 -9.90 -9.87
CA GLU A 170 15.77 -10.62 -9.12
C GLU A 170 15.16 -11.63 -8.14
N VAL A 171 13.87 -11.51 -7.82
CA VAL A 171 13.16 -12.36 -6.85
C VAL A 171 11.88 -12.98 -7.41
N GLN A 172 11.53 -12.64 -8.64
CA GLN A 172 10.32 -13.14 -9.30
C GLN A 172 10.60 -13.41 -10.77
N VAL A 173 10.35 -14.65 -11.20
CA VAL A 173 10.38 -15.00 -12.63
C VAL A 173 9.31 -14.23 -13.39
N GLY A 174 9.67 -13.65 -14.53
CA GLY A 174 8.76 -12.87 -15.35
C GLY A 174 9.19 -12.82 -16.81
N ILE A 175 8.31 -12.28 -17.65
CA ILE A 175 8.62 -11.97 -19.05
C ILE A 175 8.95 -10.49 -19.14
N TRP A 176 10.17 -10.18 -19.48
CA TRP A 176 10.71 -8.82 -19.55
C TRP A 176 10.94 -8.41 -21.01
N SER A 177 10.66 -7.16 -21.33
CA SER A 177 10.99 -6.61 -22.65
C SER A 177 12.50 -6.58 -22.86
N ASP A 178 12.94 -6.56 -24.10
CA ASP A 178 14.38 -6.55 -24.41
C ASP A 178 15.06 -5.30 -23.86
N SER A 179 14.39 -4.15 -23.86
CA SER A 179 14.89 -2.91 -23.25
C SER A 179 15.12 -3.04 -21.74
N VAL A 180 14.25 -3.74 -21.01
CA VAL A 180 14.43 -4.02 -19.58
C VAL A 180 15.60 -4.96 -19.35
N LYS A 181 15.74 -6.02 -20.18
CA LYS A 181 16.86 -6.96 -20.09
C LYS A 181 18.22 -6.28 -20.33
N GLU A 182 18.30 -5.45 -21.37
CA GLU A 182 19.51 -4.68 -21.69
C GLU A 182 19.90 -3.75 -20.55
N LYS A 183 18.96 -2.93 -20.08
CA LYS A 183 19.20 -2.03 -18.94
C LYS A 183 19.60 -2.79 -17.67
N SER A 184 18.93 -3.88 -17.35
CA SER A 184 19.27 -4.73 -16.20
C SER A 184 20.70 -5.26 -16.30
N LYS A 185 21.11 -5.71 -17.49
CA LYS A 185 22.47 -6.18 -17.74
C LYS A 185 23.52 -5.09 -17.57
N GLU A 186 23.24 -3.87 -18.04
CA GLU A 186 24.11 -2.70 -17.88
C GLU A 186 24.31 -2.33 -16.40
N GLU A 187 23.26 -2.47 -15.59
CA GLU A 187 23.26 -2.19 -14.16
C GLU A 187 23.74 -3.38 -13.29
N GLY A 188 24.11 -4.51 -13.91
CA GLY A 188 24.54 -5.72 -13.20
C GLY A 188 23.40 -6.44 -12.47
N ILE A 189 22.14 -6.21 -12.86
CA ILE A 189 20.95 -6.85 -12.30
C ILE A 189 20.71 -8.20 -13.00
N ILE A 190 20.57 -9.26 -12.21
CA ILE A 190 20.32 -10.61 -12.70
C ILE A 190 18.82 -10.88 -12.63
N LEU A 191 18.16 -10.95 -13.78
CA LEU A 191 16.75 -11.32 -13.87
C LEU A 191 16.59 -12.84 -13.85
N LEU A 192 15.63 -13.34 -13.04
CA LEU A 192 15.28 -14.75 -12.95
C LEU A 192 14.44 -15.22 -14.16
#